data_570b3b57cf0b45fc1481b871b36593d0
#
_entry.id   570b3b57cf0b45fc1481b871b36593d0
#
_cell.length_a   1.000
_cell.length_b   1.000
_cell.length_c   1.000
_cell.angle_alpha   90.00
_cell.angle_beta   90.00
_cell.angle_gamma   90.00
#
_symmetry.space_group_name_H-M   'P 1'
#
loop_
_entity.id
_entity.type
_entity.pdbx_description
1 polymer ?
#
loop_
_entity_poly.entity_id
_entity_poly.type
_entity_poly.pdbx_seq_one_letter_code
_entity_poly.pdbx_strand_id
1 'polypeptide(L)'
;SQGQARLNVMPNDTLRQQSRWGLSAQHIGGIETGNSVLGRLGVNVNVNRVSDDNYWRDFPRSGLSLTQRLLPASGSLHWAQGDWSMMTRVQQFQTLQDVSSPITPPYDRSPQIVAQYNKWDLNGFDIGFTADTTRFEADYSRIPGGSRTVLRNGQRSFAVAQVSHPWRKPWGFVVPKIQLHGTRYQLDTPLANGQLDANRLLPTYSLDTGLIYERDAAYFGRQLRQTLEPRAFFVRTPYKDQSLLPSYDSGVTDFNLTTIYAENPYVGQDRIADSNLVTLGVNSRFFDANSGAELARLGIAQRYRFSDQLVRLPGELPVASGFSDILLGAGVRWASRWSVDSTLQFDAQTHRTTRTTLTTRFNPTPYRVFNTAYRPSRDQSEQIDVGWQWPLRDFTFAKDAPSSPYAQTLVPGQGLGADRWYSVGIS
;
A
#
# COMPACT_ATOMS: atom_id res chain seq x y z
N SER A 1 10.76 3.91 24.74
CA SER A 1 10.18 2.65 24.26
C SER A 1 8.75 2.49 24.75
N GLN A 2 7.88 1.92 23.93
CA GLN A 2 6.49 1.62 24.29
C GLN A 2 6.20 0.17 23.90
N GLY A 3 5.44 -0.53 24.72
CA GLY A 3 5.08 -1.91 24.45
C GLY A 3 3.82 -2.31 25.18
N GLN A 4 3.13 -3.28 24.62
CA GLN A 4 1.99 -3.93 25.24
C GLN A 4 2.04 -5.43 24.95
N ALA A 5 1.62 -6.22 25.91
CA ALA A 5 1.46 -7.66 25.76
C ALA A 5 0.13 -8.10 26.34
N ARG A 6 -0.52 -9.02 25.66
CA ARG A 6 -1.77 -9.63 26.11
C ARG A 6 -1.65 -11.14 25.96
N LEU A 7 -1.89 -11.84 27.02
CA LEU A 7 -1.99 -13.29 27.05
C LEU A 7 -3.40 -13.67 27.52
N ASN A 8 -4.08 -14.46 26.72
CA ASN A 8 -5.35 -15.07 27.07
C ASN A 8 -5.12 -16.59 27.22
N VAL A 9 -5.61 -17.18 28.30
CA VAL A 9 -5.49 -18.61 28.55
C VAL A 9 -6.85 -19.15 28.97
N MET A 10 -7.27 -20.22 28.32
CA MET A 10 -8.46 -21.00 28.71
C MET A 10 -8.01 -22.44 28.96
N PRO A 11 -7.73 -22.78 30.26
CA PRO A 11 -7.45 -24.15 30.62
C PRO A 11 -8.71 -24.99 30.42
N ASN A 12 -8.58 -26.16 29.80
CA ASN A 12 -9.68 -27.11 29.67
C ASN A 12 -10.93 -26.56 28.93
N ASP A 13 -10.80 -26.10 27.69
CA ASP A 13 -11.96 -25.78 26.86
C ASP A 13 -12.81 -27.05 26.67
N THR A 14 -14.00 -27.07 27.28
CA THR A 14 -14.90 -28.23 27.27
C THR A 14 -15.48 -28.55 25.89
N LEU A 15 -15.56 -27.56 24.98
CA LEU A 15 -16.03 -27.76 23.62
C LEU A 15 -14.97 -28.41 22.73
N ARG A 16 -13.70 -28.10 22.97
CA ARG A 16 -12.56 -28.57 22.17
C ARG A 16 -11.72 -29.62 22.87
N GLN A 17 -12.00 -29.91 24.14
CA GLN A 17 -11.28 -30.89 24.99
C GLN A 17 -9.76 -30.64 25.03
N GLN A 18 -9.35 -29.37 25.03
CA GLN A 18 -7.95 -28.96 25.09
C GLN A 18 -7.76 -27.59 25.76
N SER A 19 -6.56 -27.34 26.26
CA SER A 19 -6.18 -26.00 26.73
C SER A 19 -5.91 -25.09 25.53
N ARG A 20 -6.42 -23.87 25.61
CA ARG A 20 -6.29 -22.89 24.52
C ARG A 20 -5.67 -21.59 25.02
N TRP A 21 -4.90 -20.97 24.16
CA TRP A 21 -4.26 -19.71 24.49
C TRP A 21 -4.10 -18.81 23.27
N GLY A 22 -4.00 -17.50 23.50
CA GLY A 22 -3.67 -16.49 22.49
C GLY A 22 -2.72 -15.46 23.06
N LEU A 23 -1.64 -15.20 22.34
CA LEU A 23 -0.62 -14.20 22.65
C LEU A 23 -0.64 -13.10 21.59
N SER A 24 -0.67 -11.84 22.05
CA SER A 24 -0.42 -10.66 21.24
C SER A 24 0.55 -9.77 21.98
N ALA A 25 1.71 -9.47 21.38
CA ALA A 25 2.73 -8.61 21.96
C ALA A 25 3.25 -7.65 20.92
N GLN A 26 3.35 -6.37 21.26
CA GLN A 26 3.92 -5.33 20.43
C GLN A 26 4.91 -4.51 21.25
N HIS A 27 6.04 -4.19 20.64
CA HIS A 27 7.02 -3.29 21.24
C HIS A 27 7.66 -2.42 20.16
N ILE A 28 7.75 -1.13 20.42
CA ILE A 28 8.49 -0.16 19.61
C ILE A 28 9.41 0.60 20.54
N GLY A 29 10.71 0.61 20.21
CA GLY A 29 11.69 1.26 21.06
C GLY A 29 13.00 1.54 20.32
N GLY A 30 14.00 1.93 21.08
CA GLY A 30 15.36 2.15 20.58
C GLY A 30 16.39 1.73 21.61
N ILE A 31 17.51 1.25 21.13
CA ILE A 31 18.69 0.88 21.89
C ILE A 31 19.80 1.88 21.57
N GLU A 32 20.28 2.59 22.58
CA GLU A 32 21.47 3.45 22.44
C GLU A 32 22.70 2.55 22.52
N THR A 33 23.48 2.49 21.46
CA THR A 33 24.62 1.57 21.41
C THR A 33 25.89 2.12 22.07
N GLY A 34 25.93 3.44 22.34
CA GLY A 34 27.13 4.12 22.79
C GLY A 34 28.24 4.22 21.72
N ASN A 35 28.05 3.67 20.54
CA ASN A 35 28.99 3.71 19.43
C ASN A 35 28.61 4.85 18.47
N SER A 36 29.59 5.69 18.09
CA SER A 36 29.34 6.85 17.23
C SER A 36 28.89 6.49 15.81
N VAL A 37 29.22 5.31 15.32
CA VAL A 37 28.84 4.81 14.00
C VAL A 37 27.45 4.14 14.03
N LEU A 38 27.20 3.32 15.05
CA LEU A 38 25.91 2.63 15.17
C LEU A 38 24.82 3.52 15.77
N GLY A 39 25.20 4.50 16.60
CA GLY A 39 24.24 5.44 17.20
C GLY A 39 23.09 4.72 17.90
N ARG A 40 21.88 5.10 17.53
CA ARG A 40 20.64 4.50 18.04
C ARG A 40 20.08 3.48 17.05
N LEU A 41 19.79 2.28 17.54
CA LEU A 41 19.08 1.25 16.79
C LEU A 41 17.59 1.27 17.15
N GLY A 42 16.73 1.39 16.15
CA GLY A 42 15.28 1.19 16.31
C GLY A 42 14.94 -0.29 16.43
N VAL A 43 14.05 -0.63 17.36
CA VAL A 43 13.58 -2.00 17.58
C VAL A 43 12.07 -2.03 17.41
N ASN A 44 11.57 -2.96 16.60
CA ASN A 44 10.13 -3.20 16.46
C ASN A 44 9.87 -4.70 16.57
N VAL A 45 8.97 -5.07 17.48
CA VAL A 45 8.53 -6.46 17.68
C VAL A 45 7.01 -6.49 17.64
N ASN A 46 6.47 -7.41 16.84
CA ASN A 46 5.02 -7.66 16.75
C ASN A 46 4.82 -9.18 16.68
N VAL A 47 4.24 -9.76 17.71
CA VAL A 47 4.03 -11.20 17.80
C VAL A 47 2.55 -11.48 18.04
N ASN A 48 1.94 -12.25 17.14
CA ASN A 48 0.59 -12.76 17.30
C ASN A 48 0.60 -14.27 17.09
N ARG A 49 0.17 -15.02 18.08
CA ARG A 49 0.11 -16.48 18.05
C ARG A 49 -1.10 -16.98 18.80
N VAL A 50 -1.68 -18.07 18.33
CA VAL A 50 -2.78 -18.78 19.00
C VAL A 50 -2.53 -20.27 19.01
N SER A 51 -3.23 -20.97 19.92
CA SER A 51 -3.05 -22.38 20.16
C SER A 51 -3.48 -23.30 19.00
N ASP A 52 -4.49 -22.90 18.25
CA ASP A 52 -5.15 -23.78 17.28
C ASP A 52 -5.84 -23.02 16.13
N ASP A 53 -6.13 -23.73 15.06
CA ASP A 53 -6.69 -23.20 13.81
C ASP A 53 -8.14 -22.68 13.96
N ASN A 54 -8.89 -23.10 14.98
CA ASN A 54 -10.27 -22.66 15.19
C ASN A 54 -10.37 -21.45 16.12
N TYR A 55 -9.25 -20.99 16.68
CA TYR A 55 -9.23 -19.92 17.68
C TYR A 55 -9.91 -18.63 17.18
N TRP A 56 -9.70 -18.26 15.92
CA TRP A 56 -10.26 -17.05 15.33
C TRP A 56 -11.80 -17.07 15.26
N ARG A 57 -12.39 -18.25 15.06
CA ARG A 57 -13.84 -18.44 14.94
C ARG A 57 -14.49 -18.52 16.30
N ASP A 58 -13.87 -19.21 17.23
CA ASP A 58 -14.45 -19.47 18.56
C ASP A 58 -14.28 -18.29 19.54
N PHE A 59 -13.27 -17.43 19.29
CA PHE A 59 -13.01 -16.24 20.10
C PHE A 59 -12.99 -14.96 19.26
N PRO A 60 -14.13 -14.55 18.69
CA PRO A 60 -14.21 -13.30 17.94
C PRO A 60 -13.92 -12.12 18.87
N ARG A 61 -12.88 -11.35 18.56
CA ARG A 61 -12.55 -10.14 19.30
C ARG A 61 -13.36 -8.98 18.75
N SER A 62 -14.06 -8.25 19.59
CA SER A 62 -14.72 -7.01 19.22
C SER A 62 -13.67 -6.01 18.66
N GLY A 63 -13.86 -5.53 17.43
CA GLY A 63 -12.99 -4.57 16.78
C GLY A 63 -11.86 -5.15 15.92
N LEU A 64 -11.65 -6.48 15.91
CA LEU A 64 -10.77 -7.15 14.97
C LEU A 64 -11.60 -7.93 13.95
N SER A 65 -11.14 -7.96 12.69
CA SER A 65 -11.81 -8.71 11.63
C SER A 65 -12.03 -10.17 12.05
N LEU A 66 -13.26 -10.65 11.94
CA LEU A 66 -13.63 -12.04 12.13
C LEU A 66 -12.91 -13.01 11.16
N THR A 67 -12.22 -12.44 10.16
CA THR A 67 -11.55 -13.16 9.08
C THR A 67 -10.03 -13.23 9.21
N GLN A 68 -9.45 -12.80 10.34
CA GLN A 68 -8.01 -12.79 10.50
C GLN A 68 -7.46 -14.21 10.74
N ARG A 69 -7.23 -14.93 9.65
CA ARG A 69 -6.67 -16.29 9.63
C ARG A 69 -5.15 -16.31 9.44
N LEU A 70 -4.55 -15.14 9.25
CA LEU A 70 -3.11 -14.96 9.06
C LEU A 70 -2.55 -14.11 10.18
N LEU A 71 -1.77 -14.74 11.06
CA LEU A 71 -1.19 -14.10 12.24
C LEU A 71 0.30 -13.87 12.04
N PRO A 72 0.74 -12.60 11.86
CA PRO A 72 2.16 -12.30 11.72
C PRO A 72 2.87 -12.36 13.07
N ALA A 73 4.12 -12.82 13.05
CA ALA A 73 5.09 -12.60 14.10
C ALA A 73 6.36 -12.05 13.46
N SER A 74 6.80 -10.87 13.88
CA SER A 74 7.99 -10.23 13.33
C SER A 74 8.82 -9.52 14.39
N GLY A 75 10.13 -9.54 14.21
CA GLY A 75 11.08 -8.71 14.90
C GLY A 75 11.97 -7.99 13.89
N SER A 76 12.23 -6.70 14.09
CA SER A 76 13.11 -5.94 13.22
C SER A 76 13.98 -4.97 13.98
N LEU A 77 15.20 -4.80 13.45
CA LEU A 77 16.16 -3.78 13.84
C LEU A 77 16.31 -2.79 12.69
N HIS A 78 16.33 -1.52 13.03
CA HIS A 78 16.46 -0.42 12.07
C HIS A 78 17.64 0.46 12.47
N TRP A 79 18.45 0.80 11.49
CA TRP A 79 19.54 1.73 11.63
C TRP A 79 19.47 2.78 10.52
N ALA A 80 19.79 4.02 10.85
CA ALA A 80 19.88 5.09 9.86
C ALA A 80 20.95 6.09 10.30
N GLN A 81 21.85 6.45 9.37
CA GLN A 81 22.85 7.47 9.58
C GLN A 81 23.22 8.14 8.26
N GLY A 82 23.11 9.47 8.23
CA GLY A 82 23.34 10.23 7.00
C GLY A 82 22.40 9.80 5.89
N ASP A 83 22.97 9.45 4.74
CA ASP A 83 22.24 9.01 3.54
C ASP A 83 21.94 7.50 3.52
N TRP A 84 22.39 6.76 4.56
CA TRP A 84 22.23 5.31 4.68
C TRP A 84 21.11 4.92 5.63
N SER A 85 20.40 3.88 5.28
CA SER A 85 19.52 3.15 6.20
C SER A 85 19.64 1.65 6.01
N MET A 86 19.51 0.90 7.10
CA MET A 86 19.51 -0.56 7.10
C MET A 86 18.38 -1.10 7.96
N MET A 87 17.83 -2.22 7.55
CA MET A 87 16.85 -2.98 8.30
C MET A 87 17.21 -4.45 8.26
N THR A 88 17.18 -5.09 9.42
CA THR A 88 17.17 -6.56 9.52
C THR A 88 15.86 -7.00 10.12
N ARG A 89 15.21 -7.99 9.52
CA ARG A 89 13.89 -8.48 9.93
C ARG A 89 13.82 -10.00 9.88
N VAL A 90 13.15 -10.56 10.86
CA VAL A 90 12.60 -11.92 10.83
C VAL A 90 11.08 -11.79 10.88
N GLN A 91 10.39 -12.47 9.97
CA GLN A 91 8.94 -12.46 9.90
C GLN A 91 8.43 -13.86 9.59
N GLN A 92 7.50 -14.33 10.38
CA GLN A 92 6.84 -15.61 10.23
C GLN A 92 5.33 -15.45 10.29
N PHE A 93 4.60 -16.39 9.69
CA PHE A 93 3.16 -16.38 9.69
C PHE A 93 2.60 -17.66 10.30
N GLN A 94 1.66 -17.53 11.22
CA GLN A 94 0.79 -18.64 11.60
C GLN A 94 -0.49 -18.53 10.76
N THR A 95 -0.70 -19.51 9.88
CA THR A 95 -1.89 -19.58 9.04
C THR A 95 -2.90 -20.52 9.68
N LEU A 96 -4.07 -20.01 10.02
CA LEU A 96 -5.15 -20.76 10.65
C LEU A 96 -5.96 -21.45 9.55
N GLN A 97 -5.84 -22.76 9.45
CA GLN A 97 -6.45 -23.55 8.39
C GLN A 97 -7.91 -23.89 8.71
N ASP A 98 -8.73 -23.88 7.68
CA ASP A 98 -10.09 -24.42 7.69
C ASP A 98 -10.20 -25.48 6.59
N VAL A 99 -10.67 -26.68 6.95
CA VAL A 99 -10.80 -27.80 6.00
C VAL A 99 -11.73 -27.46 4.83
N SER A 100 -12.77 -26.67 5.08
CA SER A 100 -13.73 -26.25 4.06
C SER A 100 -13.24 -25.13 3.13
N SER A 101 -12.24 -24.36 3.60
CA SER A 101 -11.69 -23.21 2.88
C SER A 101 -10.20 -23.05 3.20
N PRO A 102 -9.33 -23.93 2.69
CA PRO A 102 -7.91 -23.83 2.96
C PRO A 102 -7.30 -22.57 2.30
N ILE A 103 -6.33 -21.95 2.98
CA ILE A 103 -5.58 -20.82 2.45
C ILE A 103 -4.10 -21.18 2.30
N THR A 104 -3.48 -20.69 1.22
CA THR A 104 -2.05 -20.86 1.00
C THR A 104 -1.26 -19.97 1.97
N PRO A 105 -0.33 -20.53 2.78
CA PRO A 105 0.54 -19.73 3.62
C PRO A 105 1.42 -18.79 2.77
N PRO A 106 1.58 -17.54 3.18
CA PRO A 106 2.61 -16.69 2.58
C PRO A 106 4.01 -17.18 2.98
N TYR A 107 5.02 -16.75 2.24
CA TYR A 107 6.39 -17.03 2.62
C TYR A 107 6.79 -16.28 3.90
N ASP A 108 7.41 -17.00 4.82
CA ASP A 108 8.20 -16.43 5.90
C ASP A 108 9.43 -15.75 5.32
N ARG A 109 9.95 -14.74 6.03
CA ARG A 109 11.19 -14.05 5.70
C ARG A 109 12.15 -14.18 6.87
N SER A 110 13.15 -15.05 6.76
CA SER A 110 13.99 -15.41 7.89
C SER A 110 15.41 -15.79 7.47
N PRO A 111 16.36 -14.85 7.47
CA PRO A 111 16.22 -13.41 7.70
C PRO A 111 15.91 -12.62 6.42
N GLN A 112 15.55 -11.35 6.57
CA GLN A 112 15.61 -10.33 5.54
C GLN A 112 16.57 -9.22 6.00
N ILE A 113 17.48 -8.82 5.13
CA ILE A 113 18.42 -7.72 5.35
C ILE A 113 18.29 -6.76 4.18
N VAL A 114 17.98 -5.50 4.48
CA VAL A 114 17.82 -4.43 3.50
C VAL A 114 18.82 -3.32 3.81
N ALA A 115 19.53 -2.84 2.80
CA ALA A 115 20.37 -1.65 2.87
C ALA A 115 19.94 -0.66 1.80
N GLN A 116 19.84 0.61 2.15
CA GLN A 116 19.47 1.69 1.24
C GLN A 116 20.42 2.86 1.40
N TYR A 117 20.73 3.47 0.27
CA TYR A 117 21.47 4.72 0.18
C TYR A 117 20.68 5.68 -0.71
N ASN A 118 20.42 6.89 -0.25
CA ASN A 118 19.76 7.91 -1.03
C ASN A 118 20.47 9.25 -0.85
N LYS A 119 20.99 9.76 -1.95
CA LYS A 119 21.63 11.09 -2.00
C LYS A 119 20.88 11.97 -2.98
N TRP A 120 20.35 13.04 -2.47
CA TRP A 120 19.61 14.03 -3.25
C TRP A 120 20.51 15.20 -3.61
N ASP A 121 20.37 15.70 -4.84
CA ASP A 121 21.06 16.90 -5.34
C ASP A 121 22.60 16.83 -5.23
N LEU A 122 23.19 15.70 -5.59
CA LEU A 122 24.64 15.61 -5.76
C LEU A 122 25.03 16.24 -7.11
N ASN A 123 25.36 17.54 -7.11
CA ASN A 123 25.61 18.32 -8.34
C ASN A 123 24.46 18.24 -9.36
N GLY A 124 23.21 18.27 -8.90
CA GLY A 124 22.00 18.16 -9.70
C GLY A 124 21.53 16.72 -9.97
N PHE A 125 22.23 15.71 -9.48
CA PHE A 125 21.83 14.32 -9.61
C PHE A 125 21.24 13.77 -8.32
N ASP A 126 20.15 13.02 -8.45
CA ASP A 126 19.62 12.19 -7.37
C ASP A 126 20.12 10.76 -7.58
N ILE A 127 20.75 10.19 -6.57
CA ILE A 127 21.32 8.83 -6.60
C ILE A 127 20.62 7.98 -5.55
N GLY A 128 20.17 6.80 -5.95
CA GLY A 128 19.56 5.81 -5.06
C GLY A 128 20.20 4.44 -5.26
N PHE A 129 20.36 3.72 -4.17
CA PHE A 129 20.78 2.33 -4.16
C PHE A 129 19.96 1.57 -3.12
N THR A 130 19.45 0.40 -3.51
CA THR A 130 18.76 -0.52 -2.59
C THR A 130 19.31 -1.92 -2.81
N ALA A 131 19.74 -2.58 -1.74
CA ALA A 131 20.08 -4.00 -1.75
C ALA A 131 19.23 -4.73 -0.71
N ASP A 132 18.76 -5.91 -1.05
CA ASP A 132 17.98 -6.78 -0.18
C ASP A 132 18.46 -8.22 -0.36
N THR A 133 18.62 -8.91 0.74
CA THR A 133 18.78 -10.37 0.74
C THR A 133 17.75 -10.97 1.69
N THR A 134 16.94 -11.88 1.17
CA THR A 134 15.85 -12.49 1.91
C THR A 134 15.81 -13.99 1.68
N ARG A 135 15.76 -14.74 2.77
CA ARG A 135 15.43 -16.15 2.79
C ARG A 135 13.91 -16.30 2.87
N PHE A 136 13.32 -16.99 1.90
CA PHE A 136 11.90 -17.27 1.79
C PHE A 136 11.63 -18.75 2.10
N GLU A 137 10.77 -18.98 3.08
CA GLU A 137 10.37 -20.32 3.50
C GLU A 137 8.87 -20.38 3.73
N ALA A 138 8.23 -21.48 3.32
CA ALA A 138 6.84 -21.72 3.62
C ALA A 138 6.62 -23.20 3.89
N ASP A 139 5.82 -23.49 4.91
CA ASP A 139 5.42 -24.84 5.27
C ASP A 139 4.01 -25.12 4.72
N TYR A 140 3.96 -25.93 3.66
CA TYR A 140 2.71 -26.32 3.02
C TYR A 140 2.15 -27.64 3.55
N SER A 141 2.85 -28.32 4.46
CA SER A 141 2.43 -29.60 5.03
C SER A 141 1.11 -29.50 5.81
N ARG A 142 0.82 -28.31 6.34
CA ARG A 142 -0.39 -28.02 7.12
C ARG A 142 -1.63 -27.68 6.30
N ILE A 143 -1.53 -27.58 4.97
CA ILE A 143 -2.70 -27.31 4.13
C ILE A 143 -3.55 -28.57 4.02
N PRO A 144 -4.84 -28.54 4.45
CA PRO A 144 -5.74 -29.67 4.32
C PRO A 144 -5.91 -30.09 2.85
N GLY A 145 -5.72 -31.37 2.55
CA GLY A 145 -5.78 -31.90 1.20
C GLY A 145 -4.49 -31.72 0.39
N GLY A 146 -3.45 -31.17 1.00
CA GLY A 146 -2.18 -30.89 0.36
C GLY A 146 -2.19 -29.68 -0.58
N SER A 147 -1.02 -29.18 -0.95
CA SER A 147 -0.89 -28.14 -1.97
C SER A 147 -0.51 -28.76 -3.31
N ARG A 148 -1.28 -28.45 -4.36
CA ARG A 148 -0.92 -28.76 -5.74
C ARG A 148 0.11 -27.78 -6.32
N THR A 149 0.35 -26.66 -5.65
CA THR A 149 1.28 -25.64 -6.10
C THR A 149 2.67 -25.99 -5.63
N VAL A 150 3.58 -26.19 -6.57
CA VAL A 150 5.00 -26.36 -6.27
C VAL A 150 5.57 -24.99 -5.91
N LEU A 151 5.61 -24.69 -4.62
CA LEU A 151 6.22 -23.48 -4.10
C LEU A 151 7.65 -23.82 -3.66
N ARG A 152 8.61 -22.99 -4.05
CA ARG A 152 10.03 -23.26 -3.83
C ARG A 152 10.56 -22.35 -2.73
N ASN A 153 11.07 -22.95 -1.68
CA ASN A 153 11.86 -22.23 -0.70
C ASN A 153 13.21 -21.84 -1.31
N GLY A 154 13.77 -20.74 -0.85
CA GLY A 154 15.05 -20.28 -1.38
C GLY A 154 15.42 -18.89 -0.89
N GLN A 155 16.58 -18.43 -1.33
CA GLN A 155 17.07 -17.10 -1.06
C GLN A 155 17.02 -16.24 -2.32
N ARG A 156 16.53 -15.02 -2.19
CA ARG A 156 16.66 -13.98 -3.21
C ARG A 156 17.55 -12.87 -2.69
N SER A 157 18.52 -12.48 -3.50
CA SER A 157 19.32 -11.28 -3.30
C SER A 157 19.14 -10.36 -4.50
N PHE A 158 18.77 -9.11 -4.28
CA PHE A 158 18.67 -8.13 -5.35
C PHE A 158 19.37 -6.83 -5.00
N ALA A 159 19.79 -6.09 -6.02
CA ALA A 159 20.26 -4.74 -5.91
C ALA A 159 19.66 -3.89 -7.02
N VAL A 160 19.21 -2.69 -6.68
CA VAL A 160 18.75 -1.67 -7.62
C VAL A 160 19.59 -0.43 -7.42
N ALA A 161 20.28 -0.01 -8.47
CA ALA A 161 20.96 1.27 -8.53
C ALA A 161 20.21 2.20 -9.46
N GLN A 162 20.00 3.45 -9.06
CA GLN A 162 19.29 4.45 -9.87
C GLN A 162 19.99 5.80 -9.84
N VAL A 163 19.91 6.49 -10.96
CA VAL A 163 20.38 7.87 -11.11
C VAL A 163 19.33 8.64 -11.88
N SER A 164 18.98 9.81 -11.40
CA SER A 164 18.14 10.77 -12.13
C SER A 164 18.73 12.18 -12.08
N HIS A 165 18.36 12.99 -13.05
CA HIS A 165 18.76 14.40 -13.11
C HIS A 165 17.52 15.28 -13.25
N PRO A 166 16.89 15.72 -12.14
CA PRO A 166 15.67 16.50 -12.18
C PRO A 166 15.92 17.97 -12.49
N TRP A 167 15.52 18.41 -13.69
CA TRP A 167 15.39 19.84 -14.00
C TRP A 167 14.00 20.31 -13.62
N ARG A 168 13.90 21.14 -12.60
CA ARG A 168 12.61 21.69 -12.10
C ARG A 168 12.62 23.20 -12.19
N LYS A 169 11.53 23.74 -12.76
CA LYS A 169 11.23 25.17 -12.81
C LYS A 169 9.78 25.39 -12.35
N PRO A 170 9.39 26.60 -11.94
CA PRO A 170 7.99 26.84 -11.55
C PRO A 170 6.95 26.47 -12.61
N TRP A 171 7.32 26.56 -13.88
CA TRP A 171 6.45 26.27 -15.03
C TRP A 171 6.53 24.84 -15.55
N GLY A 172 7.40 23.97 -14.99
CA GLY A 172 7.50 22.60 -15.47
C GLY A 172 8.75 21.86 -14.99
N PHE A 173 8.84 20.59 -15.39
CA PHE A 173 9.95 19.72 -15.02
C PHE A 173 10.30 18.73 -16.14
N VAL A 174 11.55 18.27 -16.12
CA VAL A 174 12.06 17.14 -16.93
C VAL A 174 12.97 16.31 -16.04
N VAL A 175 12.65 15.02 -15.90
CA VAL A 175 13.36 14.09 -15.01
C VAL A 175 13.73 12.82 -15.78
N PRO A 176 14.86 12.78 -16.47
CA PRO A 176 15.42 11.53 -16.97
C PRO A 176 15.93 10.69 -15.80
N LYS A 177 15.69 9.38 -15.86
CA LYS A 177 16.15 8.42 -14.86
C LYS A 177 16.59 7.11 -15.51
N ILE A 178 17.64 6.53 -14.97
CA ILE A 178 18.14 5.20 -15.32
C ILE A 178 18.17 4.37 -14.05
N GLN A 179 17.68 3.14 -14.14
CA GLN A 179 17.76 2.14 -13.08
C GLN A 179 18.42 0.88 -13.62
N LEU A 180 19.20 0.22 -12.78
CA LEU A 180 19.78 -1.09 -13.05
C LEU A 180 19.32 -2.06 -11.97
N HIS A 181 18.57 -3.09 -12.36
CA HIS A 181 18.03 -4.12 -11.48
C HIS A 181 18.83 -5.40 -11.62
N GLY A 182 19.58 -5.79 -10.59
CA GLY A 182 20.27 -7.07 -10.49
C GLY A 182 19.57 -7.99 -9.49
N THR A 183 19.28 -9.22 -9.83
CA THR A 183 18.65 -10.20 -8.92
C THR A 183 19.31 -11.56 -9.09
N ARG A 184 19.56 -12.24 -7.96
CA ARG A 184 20.01 -13.64 -7.91
C ARG A 184 19.10 -14.44 -7.00
N TYR A 185 18.76 -15.64 -7.46
CA TYR A 185 17.99 -16.65 -6.73
C TYR A 185 18.86 -17.84 -6.46
N GLN A 186 18.77 -18.41 -5.25
CA GLN A 186 19.37 -19.68 -4.83
C GLN A 186 18.23 -20.51 -4.22
N LEU A 187 17.91 -21.64 -4.81
CA LEU A 187 16.69 -22.42 -4.53
C LEU A 187 17.04 -23.75 -3.86
N ASP A 188 16.16 -24.20 -2.97
CA ASP A 188 16.32 -25.51 -2.32
C ASP A 188 15.90 -26.65 -3.23
N THR A 189 15.02 -26.36 -4.20
CA THR A 189 14.53 -27.33 -5.19
C THR A 189 14.74 -26.81 -6.60
N PRO A 190 15.10 -27.66 -7.56
CA PRO A 190 15.42 -27.23 -8.91
C PRO A 190 14.23 -26.54 -9.61
N LEU A 191 14.53 -25.58 -10.47
CA LEU A 191 13.62 -25.03 -11.46
C LEU A 191 13.23 -26.09 -12.49
N ALA A 192 12.27 -25.78 -13.36
CA ALA A 192 11.85 -26.71 -14.43
C ALA A 192 12.98 -27.08 -15.42
N ASN A 193 14.02 -26.25 -15.52
CA ASN A 193 15.21 -26.50 -16.31
C ASN A 193 16.33 -27.25 -15.54
N GLY A 194 16.07 -27.70 -14.31
CA GLY A 194 17.01 -28.43 -13.47
C GLY A 194 18.02 -27.56 -12.69
N GLN A 195 18.01 -26.25 -12.84
CA GLN A 195 18.92 -25.34 -12.17
C GLN A 195 18.45 -25.00 -10.75
N LEU A 196 19.38 -24.89 -9.80
CA LEU A 196 19.14 -24.44 -8.42
C LEU A 196 19.39 -22.94 -8.24
N ASP A 197 19.96 -22.28 -9.22
CA ASP A 197 20.19 -20.85 -9.22
C ASP A 197 19.69 -20.20 -10.49
N ALA A 198 19.34 -18.92 -10.38
CA ALA A 198 18.97 -18.09 -11.51
C ALA A 198 19.38 -16.64 -11.24
N ASN A 199 19.65 -15.90 -12.31
CA ASN A 199 20.00 -14.50 -12.20
C ASN A 199 19.31 -13.66 -13.27
N ARG A 200 19.14 -12.38 -12.98
CA ARG A 200 18.57 -11.40 -13.88
C ARG A 200 19.26 -10.07 -13.70
N LEU A 201 19.65 -9.44 -14.82
CA LEU A 201 20.12 -8.07 -14.86
C LEU A 201 19.33 -7.32 -15.94
N LEU A 202 18.70 -6.20 -15.57
CA LEU A 202 17.83 -5.42 -16.43
C LEU A 202 18.02 -3.92 -16.20
N PRO A 203 18.27 -3.14 -17.25
CA PRO A 203 18.17 -1.68 -17.20
C PRO A 203 16.71 -1.24 -17.40
N THR A 204 16.30 -0.17 -16.73
CA THR A 204 15.06 0.56 -16.97
C THR A 204 15.40 2.03 -17.20
N TYR A 205 14.90 2.58 -18.29
CA TYR A 205 15.05 4.00 -18.63
C TYR A 205 13.68 4.65 -18.51
N SER A 206 13.61 5.81 -17.87
CA SER A 206 12.38 6.59 -17.83
C SER A 206 12.65 8.07 -18.05
N LEU A 207 11.67 8.74 -18.60
CA LEU A 207 11.64 10.19 -18.77
C LEU A 207 10.28 10.70 -18.32
N ASP A 208 10.28 11.46 -17.25
CA ASP A 208 9.10 12.12 -16.71
C ASP A 208 9.16 13.62 -16.99
N THR A 209 8.18 14.16 -17.67
CA THR A 209 8.13 15.57 -18.04
C THR A 209 6.72 16.14 -17.89
N GLY A 210 6.63 17.37 -17.44
CA GLY A 210 5.36 18.06 -17.28
C GLY A 210 5.51 19.56 -17.34
N LEU A 211 4.44 20.23 -17.72
CA LEU A 211 4.31 21.68 -17.71
C LEU A 211 3.24 22.09 -16.68
N ILE A 212 3.35 23.29 -16.18
CA ILE A 212 2.41 23.87 -15.24
C ILE A 212 2.01 25.26 -15.77
N TYR A 213 0.77 25.36 -16.21
CA TYR A 213 0.17 26.62 -16.60
C TYR A 213 -0.75 27.11 -15.49
N GLU A 214 -0.71 28.38 -15.20
CA GLU A 214 -1.57 29.00 -14.19
C GLU A 214 -2.36 30.15 -14.82
N ARG A 215 -3.61 30.31 -14.38
CA ARG A 215 -4.42 31.49 -14.68
C ARG A 215 -5.33 31.84 -13.52
N ASP A 216 -5.63 33.13 -13.40
CA ASP A 216 -6.72 33.59 -12.56
C ASP A 216 -8.05 33.34 -13.28
N ALA A 217 -9.04 32.86 -12.54
CA ALA A 217 -10.36 32.50 -13.06
C ALA A 217 -11.44 32.88 -12.03
N ALA A 218 -12.64 33.14 -12.50
CA ALA A 218 -13.78 33.40 -11.65
C ALA A 218 -14.90 32.41 -12.01
N TYR A 219 -15.27 31.56 -11.07
CA TYR A 219 -16.37 30.61 -11.23
C TYR A 219 -17.32 30.67 -10.03
N PHE A 220 -18.59 30.66 -10.28
CA PHE A 220 -19.64 30.67 -9.23
C PHE A 220 -19.48 31.80 -8.21
N GLY A 221 -19.06 32.99 -8.68
CA GLY A 221 -18.85 34.16 -7.84
C GLY A 221 -17.59 34.12 -6.94
N ARG A 222 -16.70 33.17 -7.14
CA ARG A 222 -15.43 33.04 -6.40
C ARG A 222 -14.23 33.33 -7.30
N GLN A 223 -13.26 34.05 -6.77
CA GLN A 223 -11.95 34.21 -7.41
C GLN A 223 -11.10 32.98 -7.15
N LEU A 224 -10.63 32.36 -8.21
CA LEU A 224 -9.88 31.11 -8.18
C LEU A 224 -8.57 31.27 -8.94
N ARG A 225 -7.57 30.48 -8.57
CA ARG A 225 -6.41 30.18 -9.40
C ARG A 225 -6.57 28.78 -9.97
N GLN A 226 -6.58 28.69 -11.29
CA GLN A 226 -6.63 27.41 -12.00
C GLN A 226 -5.26 27.04 -12.52
N THR A 227 -4.84 25.79 -12.29
CA THR A 227 -3.69 25.19 -12.96
C THR A 227 -4.13 24.26 -14.09
N LEU A 228 -3.28 24.12 -15.10
CA LEU A 228 -3.38 23.07 -16.12
C LEU A 228 -2.01 22.41 -16.21
N GLU A 229 -1.96 21.10 -15.92
CA GLU A 229 -0.73 20.34 -15.69
C GLU A 229 -0.66 19.12 -16.65
N PRO A 230 -0.29 19.33 -17.94
CA PRO A 230 0.00 18.22 -18.83
C PRO A 230 1.29 17.51 -18.41
N ARG A 231 1.28 16.17 -18.46
CA ARG A 231 2.41 15.31 -18.10
C ARG A 231 2.57 14.20 -19.14
N ALA A 232 3.80 13.91 -19.50
CA ALA A 232 4.17 12.78 -20.32
C ALA A 232 5.24 11.96 -19.58
N PHE A 233 5.04 10.66 -19.54
CA PHE A 233 5.94 9.72 -18.87
C PHE A 233 6.27 8.57 -19.80
N PHE A 234 7.53 8.45 -20.18
CA PHE A 234 8.04 7.39 -21.04
C PHE A 234 8.82 6.37 -20.22
N VAL A 235 8.65 5.07 -20.52
CA VAL A 235 9.42 3.98 -19.90
C VAL A 235 9.87 2.98 -20.94
N ARG A 236 11.14 2.58 -20.84
CA ARG A 236 11.73 1.51 -21.61
C ARG A 236 12.48 0.54 -20.72
N THR A 237 12.04 -0.72 -20.69
CA THR A 237 12.72 -1.87 -20.07
C THR A 237 12.76 -3.01 -21.09
N PRO A 238 13.94 -3.53 -21.47
CA PRO A 238 14.03 -4.62 -22.45
C PRO A 238 13.41 -5.91 -21.88
N TYR A 239 12.87 -6.73 -22.76
CA TYR A 239 12.38 -8.06 -22.39
C TYR A 239 13.51 -8.96 -21.93
N LYS A 240 13.27 -9.70 -20.87
CA LYS A 240 14.05 -10.85 -20.43
C LYS A 240 13.10 -11.89 -19.86
N ASP A 241 13.24 -13.13 -20.29
CA ASP A 241 12.38 -14.22 -19.78
C ASP A 241 12.54 -14.38 -18.26
N GLN A 242 11.42 -14.38 -17.57
CA GLN A 242 11.30 -14.52 -16.13
C GLN A 242 10.29 -15.61 -15.75
N SER A 243 9.85 -16.40 -16.73
CA SER A 243 8.78 -17.39 -16.56
C SER A 243 9.13 -18.50 -15.56
N LEU A 244 10.41 -18.87 -15.48
CA LEU A 244 10.92 -19.87 -14.55
C LEU A 244 11.25 -19.33 -13.17
N LEU A 245 11.38 -18.01 -13.02
CA LEU A 245 11.74 -17.42 -11.73
C LEU A 245 10.60 -17.57 -10.71
N PRO A 246 10.90 -17.85 -9.44
CA PRO A 246 9.88 -17.90 -8.40
C PRO A 246 9.19 -16.55 -8.23
N SER A 247 8.02 -16.55 -7.62
CA SER A 247 7.29 -15.35 -7.23
C SER A 247 7.05 -15.40 -5.73
N TYR A 248 7.89 -14.72 -4.96
CA TYR A 248 7.83 -14.69 -3.51
C TYR A 248 6.92 -13.59 -2.98
N ASP A 249 7.05 -12.39 -3.56
CA ASP A 249 6.38 -11.19 -3.06
C ASP A 249 5.87 -10.25 -4.17
N SER A 250 5.86 -10.72 -5.42
CA SER A 250 5.35 -9.89 -6.51
C SER A 250 3.85 -10.05 -6.69
N GLY A 251 3.19 -8.91 -6.91
CA GLY A 251 1.78 -8.79 -7.20
C GLY A 251 1.54 -7.65 -8.19
N VAL A 252 0.36 -7.62 -8.81
CA VAL A 252 -0.03 -6.50 -9.69
C VAL A 252 -0.35 -5.27 -8.85
N THR A 253 0.20 -4.14 -9.23
CA THR A 253 -0.19 -2.85 -8.67
C THR A 253 -1.56 -2.45 -9.19
N ASP A 254 -2.41 -1.90 -8.33
CA ASP A 254 -3.71 -1.37 -8.75
C ASP A 254 -3.54 -0.30 -9.82
N PHE A 255 -4.29 -0.41 -10.93
CA PHE A 255 -4.20 0.53 -12.05
C PHE A 255 -5.08 1.73 -11.80
N ASN A 256 -4.47 2.88 -11.50
CA ASN A 256 -5.15 4.13 -11.17
C ASN A 256 -4.32 5.35 -11.60
N LEU A 257 -4.84 6.56 -11.41
CA LEU A 257 -4.19 7.82 -11.84
C LEU A 257 -2.81 8.09 -11.21
N THR A 258 -2.47 7.44 -10.10
CA THR A 258 -1.16 7.55 -9.48
C THR A 258 -0.20 6.50 -10.05
N THR A 259 -0.64 5.25 -10.09
CA THR A 259 0.20 4.11 -10.49
C THR A 259 0.38 4.01 -12.00
N ILE A 260 -0.44 4.70 -12.80
CA ILE A 260 -0.27 4.76 -14.27
C ILE A 260 1.09 5.35 -14.68
N TYR A 261 1.73 6.14 -13.80
CA TYR A 261 3.07 6.69 -13.98
C TYR A 261 4.17 5.87 -13.28
N ALA A 262 3.90 4.61 -12.92
CA ALA A 262 4.91 3.72 -12.38
C ALA A 262 5.74 3.07 -13.51
N GLU A 263 7.04 2.89 -13.25
CA GLU A 263 7.97 2.24 -14.19
C GLU A 263 7.71 0.74 -14.29
N ASN A 264 7.32 0.12 -13.18
CA ASN A 264 6.97 -1.29 -13.08
C ASN A 264 5.52 -1.44 -12.58
N PRO A 265 4.64 -2.19 -13.28
CA PRO A 265 3.27 -2.46 -12.82
C PRO A 265 3.21 -3.51 -11.71
N TYR A 266 4.32 -4.11 -11.32
CA TYR A 266 4.40 -5.09 -10.26
C TYR A 266 5.01 -4.49 -9.00
N VAL A 267 4.44 -4.83 -7.84
CA VAL A 267 5.11 -4.69 -6.54
C VAL A 267 6.10 -5.84 -6.35
N GLY A 268 6.96 -5.74 -5.35
CA GLY A 268 8.01 -6.72 -5.11
C GLY A 268 9.15 -6.65 -6.13
N GLN A 269 10.00 -7.66 -6.17
CA GLN A 269 11.21 -7.65 -7.00
C GLN A 269 11.36 -8.91 -7.88
N ASP A 270 10.36 -9.81 -7.87
CA ASP A 270 10.45 -11.03 -8.67
C ASP A 270 10.07 -10.82 -10.12
N ARG A 271 9.23 -9.82 -10.41
CA ARG A 271 8.82 -9.46 -11.78
C ARG A 271 9.14 -8.01 -12.06
N ILE A 272 9.94 -7.80 -13.10
CA ILE A 272 10.20 -6.50 -13.71
C ILE A 272 9.65 -6.56 -15.11
N ALA A 273 8.59 -5.81 -15.37
CA ALA A 273 7.91 -5.83 -16.66
C ALA A 273 8.82 -5.33 -17.78
N ASP A 274 8.79 -6.01 -18.89
CA ASP A 274 9.27 -5.43 -20.14
C ASP A 274 8.32 -4.28 -20.53
N SER A 275 8.90 -3.14 -20.77
CA SER A 275 8.16 -1.90 -20.99
C SER A 275 8.68 -1.16 -22.20
N ASN A 276 7.77 -0.74 -23.06
CA ASN A 276 8.01 0.22 -24.12
C ASN A 276 6.72 1.02 -24.27
N LEU A 277 6.59 2.06 -23.46
CA LEU A 277 5.32 2.74 -23.30
C LEU A 277 5.47 4.24 -23.05
N VAL A 278 4.42 4.98 -23.37
CA VAL A 278 4.23 6.36 -22.97
C VAL A 278 2.88 6.51 -22.23
N THR A 279 2.89 7.24 -21.14
CA THR A 279 1.67 7.66 -20.43
C THR A 279 1.50 9.15 -20.61
N LEU A 280 0.36 9.56 -21.12
CA LEU A 280 -0.03 10.97 -21.23
C LEU A 280 -1.17 11.26 -20.27
N GLY A 281 -1.10 12.40 -19.61
CA GLY A 281 -2.18 12.85 -18.74
C GLY A 281 -2.22 14.34 -18.60
N VAL A 282 -3.36 14.82 -18.15
CA VAL A 282 -3.59 16.24 -17.86
C VAL A 282 -4.36 16.32 -16.55
N ASN A 283 -3.85 17.15 -15.63
CA ASN A 283 -4.58 17.54 -14.42
C ASN A 283 -4.95 19.02 -14.50
N SER A 284 -6.09 19.37 -13.93
CA SER A 284 -6.48 20.76 -13.70
C SER A 284 -6.95 20.89 -12.26
N ARG A 285 -6.39 21.86 -11.53
CA ARG A 285 -6.75 22.12 -10.14
C ARG A 285 -7.26 23.55 -10.01
N PHE A 286 -8.16 23.73 -9.06
CA PHE A 286 -8.78 25.02 -8.78
C PHE A 286 -8.56 25.34 -7.31
N PHE A 287 -7.83 26.41 -7.07
CA PHE A 287 -7.48 26.89 -5.73
C PHE A 287 -8.26 28.16 -5.43
N ASP A 288 -8.75 28.31 -4.22
CA ASP A 288 -9.29 29.57 -3.73
C ASP A 288 -8.19 30.63 -3.70
N ALA A 289 -8.41 31.77 -4.36
CA ALA A 289 -7.39 32.80 -4.53
C ALA A 289 -6.96 33.44 -3.20
N ASN A 290 -7.82 33.44 -2.16
CA ASN A 290 -7.55 34.06 -0.88
C ASN A 290 -6.86 33.11 0.11
N SER A 291 -7.33 31.86 0.18
CA SER A 291 -6.84 30.88 1.17
C SER A 291 -5.80 29.91 0.61
N GLY A 292 -5.67 29.81 -0.72
CA GLY A 292 -4.84 28.80 -1.36
C GLY A 292 -5.38 27.36 -1.25
N ALA A 293 -6.57 27.17 -0.68
CA ALA A 293 -7.15 25.83 -0.53
C ALA A 293 -7.60 25.25 -1.87
N GLU A 294 -7.26 23.99 -2.14
CA GLU A 294 -7.77 23.28 -3.32
C GLU A 294 -9.28 23.00 -3.16
N LEU A 295 -10.07 23.53 -4.08
CA LEU A 295 -11.53 23.39 -4.11
C LEU A 295 -12.00 22.31 -5.09
N ALA A 296 -11.31 22.15 -6.22
CA ALA A 296 -11.62 21.11 -7.18
C ALA A 296 -10.36 20.65 -7.91
N ARG A 297 -10.41 19.41 -8.37
CA ARG A 297 -9.40 18.82 -9.24
C ARG A 297 -10.06 17.92 -10.25
N LEU A 298 -9.51 17.91 -11.46
CA LEU A 298 -9.91 17.04 -12.55
C LEU A 298 -8.63 16.44 -13.15
N GLY A 299 -8.68 15.17 -13.51
CA GLY A 299 -7.56 14.48 -14.13
C GLY A 299 -8.02 13.48 -15.16
N ILE A 300 -7.24 13.34 -16.21
CA ILE A 300 -7.37 12.32 -17.23
C ILE A 300 -5.98 11.77 -17.54
N ALA A 301 -5.86 10.47 -17.70
CA ALA A 301 -4.61 9.85 -18.16
C ALA A 301 -4.90 8.59 -18.97
N GLN A 302 -4.02 8.31 -19.91
CA GLN A 302 -4.03 7.09 -20.71
C GLN A 302 -2.60 6.67 -21.04
N ARG A 303 -2.35 5.37 -21.10
CA ARG A 303 -1.07 4.77 -21.47
C ARG A 303 -1.17 4.16 -22.86
N TYR A 304 -0.13 4.33 -23.66
CA TYR A 304 0.05 3.63 -24.91
C TYR A 304 1.29 2.73 -24.83
N ARG A 305 1.12 1.44 -25.13
CA ARG A 305 2.20 0.45 -25.25
C ARG A 305 2.57 0.27 -26.71
N PHE A 306 3.85 0.48 -27.01
CA PHE A 306 4.39 0.30 -28.36
C PHE A 306 4.65 -1.18 -28.71
N SER A 307 4.73 -2.04 -27.69
CA SER A 307 4.92 -3.49 -27.83
C SER A 307 4.17 -4.23 -26.73
N ASP A 308 3.87 -5.49 -26.97
CA ASP A 308 3.25 -6.37 -25.97
C ASP A 308 4.15 -6.49 -24.74
N GLN A 309 3.56 -6.54 -23.56
CA GLN A 309 4.22 -6.87 -22.31
C GLN A 309 4.15 -8.38 -22.10
N LEU A 310 5.29 -9.04 -22.22
CA LEU A 310 5.38 -10.51 -22.15
C LEU A 310 5.64 -11.02 -20.73
N VAL A 311 6.34 -10.23 -19.90
CA VAL A 311 6.57 -10.57 -18.49
C VAL A 311 5.28 -10.42 -17.69
N ARG A 312 4.93 -11.50 -16.98
CA ARG A 312 3.64 -11.63 -16.25
C ARG A 312 3.81 -12.45 -14.97
N LEU A 313 2.83 -12.36 -14.10
CA LEU A 313 2.71 -13.27 -12.97
C LEU A 313 2.22 -14.66 -13.43
N PRO A 314 2.48 -15.72 -12.66
CA PRO A 314 1.95 -17.05 -12.97
C PRO A 314 0.42 -17.03 -13.11
N GLY A 315 -0.09 -17.58 -14.22
CA GLY A 315 -1.52 -17.64 -14.51
C GLY A 315 -2.11 -16.44 -15.23
N GLU A 316 -1.36 -15.35 -15.40
CA GLU A 316 -1.82 -14.17 -16.17
C GLU A 316 -1.54 -14.31 -17.68
N LEU A 317 -2.27 -13.55 -18.47
CA LEU A 317 -2.04 -13.41 -19.91
C LEU A 317 -1.09 -12.23 -20.19
N PRO A 318 -0.35 -12.24 -21.32
CA PRO A 318 0.40 -11.07 -21.78
C PRO A 318 -0.53 -9.90 -21.98
N VAL A 319 -0.02 -8.69 -21.72
CA VAL A 319 -0.77 -7.46 -22.01
C VAL A 319 -0.43 -6.99 -23.41
N ALA A 320 -1.44 -6.92 -24.27
CA ALA A 320 -1.27 -6.50 -25.65
C ALA A 320 -0.77 -5.04 -25.78
N SER A 321 -0.08 -4.77 -26.87
CA SER A 321 0.26 -3.41 -27.31
C SER A 321 -1.01 -2.60 -27.61
N GLY A 322 -0.88 -1.27 -27.60
CA GLY A 322 -2.00 -0.35 -27.83
C GLY A 322 -2.36 0.50 -26.61
N PHE A 323 -3.55 1.06 -26.65
CA PHE A 323 -4.05 1.94 -25.60
C PHE A 323 -4.57 1.13 -24.39
N SER A 324 -4.22 1.59 -23.21
CA SER A 324 -4.86 1.14 -21.97
C SER A 324 -6.27 1.75 -21.84
N ASP A 325 -6.99 1.31 -20.82
CA ASP A 325 -8.18 2.03 -20.36
C ASP A 325 -7.85 3.50 -20.07
N ILE A 326 -8.84 4.36 -20.30
CA ILE A 326 -8.78 5.77 -19.92
C ILE A 326 -9.09 5.87 -18.43
N LEU A 327 -8.24 6.55 -17.69
CA LEU A 327 -8.46 6.88 -16.30
C LEU A 327 -8.94 8.32 -16.18
N LEU A 328 -10.05 8.50 -15.49
CA LEU A 328 -10.61 9.80 -15.16
C LEU A 328 -10.68 9.95 -13.64
N GLY A 329 -10.42 11.14 -13.14
CA GLY A 329 -10.54 11.49 -11.74
C GLY A 329 -11.13 12.87 -11.56
N ALA A 330 -12.01 13.02 -10.60
CA ALA A 330 -12.60 14.29 -10.20
C ALA A 330 -12.69 14.36 -8.68
N GLY A 331 -12.32 15.49 -8.13
CA GLY A 331 -12.49 15.79 -6.70
C GLY A 331 -13.04 17.20 -6.53
N VAL A 332 -14.03 17.35 -5.66
CA VAL A 332 -14.63 18.66 -5.36
C VAL A 332 -14.83 18.78 -3.86
N ARG A 333 -14.39 19.90 -3.29
CA ARG A 333 -14.68 20.31 -1.91
C ARG A 333 -15.75 21.39 -1.91
N TRP A 334 -16.99 20.95 -1.72
CA TRP A 334 -18.15 21.86 -1.70
C TRP A 334 -18.34 22.42 -0.31
N ALA A 335 -18.17 23.73 -0.16
CA ALA A 335 -18.06 24.39 1.13
C ALA A 335 -17.03 23.64 2.03
N SER A 336 -16.52 24.20 3.09
CA SER A 336 -15.47 23.59 3.95
C SER A 336 -15.85 22.21 4.59
N ARG A 337 -17.06 21.72 4.34
CA ARG A 337 -17.66 20.58 5.04
C ARG A 337 -17.90 19.34 4.18
N TRP A 338 -17.98 19.50 2.86
CA TRP A 338 -18.26 18.42 1.93
C TRP A 338 -17.09 18.18 0.99
N SER A 339 -16.72 16.92 0.80
CA SER A 339 -15.86 16.51 -0.30
C SER A 339 -16.48 15.33 -1.05
N VAL A 340 -16.34 15.36 -2.35
CA VAL A 340 -16.71 14.27 -3.26
C VAL A 340 -15.52 13.95 -4.12
N ASP A 341 -15.08 12.71 -4.13
CA ASP A 341 -14.02 12.21 -4.97
C ASP A 341 -14.56 11.06 -5.83
N SER A 342 -14.30 11.11 -7.12
CA SER A 342 -14.71 10.08 -8.08
C SER A 342 -13.52 9.68 -8.94
N THR A 343 -13.40 8.39 -9.20
CA THR A 343 -12.48 7.83 -10.20
C THR A 343 -13.25 6.89 -11.12
N LEU A 344 -12.90 6.90 -12.39
CA LEU A 344 -13.53 6.07 -13.41
C LEU A 344 -12.45 5.49 -14.33
N GLN A 345 -12.52 4.21 -14.55
CA GLN A 345 -11.72 3.47 -15.52
C GLN A 345 -12.64 3.06 -16.67
N PHE A 346 -12.31 3.50 -17.87
CA PHE A 346 -13.11 3.31 -19.06
C PHE A 346 -12.31 2.59 -20.15
N ASP A 347 -12.78 1.44 -20.57
CA ASP A 347 -12.25 0.70 -21.69
C ASP A 347 -12.80 1.29 -23.00
N ALA A 348 -11.92 1.95 -23.74
CA ALA A 348 -12.26 2.60 -25.01
C ALA A 348 -12.54 1.60 -26.16
N GLN A 349 -12.08 0.35 -26.04
CA GLN A 349 -12.29 -0.67 -27.09
C GLN A 349 -13.68 -1.29 -26.95
N THR A 350 -14.10 -1.60 -25.74
CA THR A 350 -15.42 -2.19 -25.46
C THR A 350 -16.49 -1.13 -25.19
N HIS A 351 -16.12 0.15 -25.13
CA HIS A 351 -16.98 1.28 -24.75
C HIS A 351 -17.68 1.08 -23.40
N ARG A 352 -16.97 0.54 -22.42
CA ARG A 352 -17.56 0.16 -21.13
C ARG A 352 -16.70 0.65 -19.96
N THR A 353 -17.38 1.02 -18.89
CA THR A 353 -16.74 1.27 -17.60
C THR A 353 -16.35 -0.06 -16.97
N THR A 354 -15.08 -0.20 -16.63
CA THR A 354 -14.54 -1.39 -15.94
C THR A 354 -14.57 -1.22 -14.44
N ARG A 355 -14.32 -0.01 -13.95
CA ARG A 355 -14.31 0.29 -12.52
C ARG A 355 -14.71 1.73 -12.25
N THR A 356 -15.48 1.93 -11.19
CA THR A 356 -15.80 3.26 -10.67
C THR A 356 -15.59 3.28 -9.17
N THR A 357 -15.18 4.42 -8.65
CA THR A 357 -15.20 4.68 -7.22
C THR A 357 -15.82 6.06 -7.02
N LEU A 358 -16.83 6.15 -6.17
CA LEU A 358 -17.42 7.41 -5.74
C LEU A 358 -17.36 7.46 -4.23
N THR A 359 -16.68 8.45 -3.69
CA THR A 359 -16.57 8.66 -2.24
C THR A 359 -17.11 10.03 -1.89
N THR A 360 -18.00 10.07 -0.91
CA THR A 360 -18.53 11.32 -0.37
C THR A 360 -18.22 11.41 1.10
N ARG A 361 -17.75 12.55 1.55
CA ARG A 361 -17.47 12.82 2.95
C ARG A 361 -18.09 14.14 3.39
N PHE A 362 -18.81 14.09 4.49
CA PHE A 362 -19.36 15.24 5.18
C PHE A 362 -18.71 15.38 6.56
N ASN A 363 -18.08 16.53 6.81
CA ASN A 363 -17.42 16.83 8.07
C ASN A 363 -17.81 18.25 8.54
N PRO A 364 -18.98 18.39 9.20
CA PRO A 364 -19.50 19.70 9.59
C PRO A 364 -18.70 20.38 10.71
N THR A 365 -18.11 19.60 11.62
CA THR A 365 -17.29 20.06 12.73
C THR A 365 -16.25 19.00 13.08
N PRO A 366 -15.18 19.34 13.84
CA PRO A 366 -14.27 18.34 14.38
C PRO A 366 -15.05 17.22 15.07
N TYR A 367 -14.63 15.97 14.82
CA TYR A 367 -15.23 14.74 15.37
C TYR A 367 -16.64 14.38 14.86
N ARG A 368 -17.25 15.11 13.94
CA ARG A 368 -18.47 14.68 13.23
C ARG A 368 -18.12 14.37 11.79
N VAL A 369 -18.21 13.11 11.43
CA VAL A 369 -17.88 12.63 10.07
C VAL A 369 -18.96 11.67 9.62
N PHE A 370 -19.44 11.86 8.40
CA PHE A 370 -20.23 10.90 7.65
C PHE A 370 -19.53 10.66 6.32
N ASN A 371 -19.32 9.41 5.97
CA ASN A 371 -18.71 9.04 4.69
C ASN A 371 -19.46 7.90 4.04
N THR A 372 -19.55 7.95 2.72
CA THR A 372 -20.04 6.86 1.89
C THR A 372 -19.01 6.58 0.80
N ALA A 373 -18.88 5.32 0.43
CA ALA A 373 -18.12 4.92 -0.73
C ALA A 373 -18.90 3.89 -1.52
N TYR A 374 -19.01 4.10 -2.83
CA TYR A 374 -19.61 3.18 -3.77
C TYR A 374 -18.57 2.73 -4.78
N ARG A 375 -18.35 1.43 -4.89
CA ARG A 375 -17.29 0.81 -5.68
C ARG A 375 -17.83 -0.35 -6.51
N PRO A 376 -18.50 -0.08 -7.63
CA PRO A 376 -18.80 -1.12 -8.59
C PRO A 376 -17.54 -1.50 -9.37
N SER A 377 -17.25 -2.80 -9.41
CA SER A 377 -16.24 -3.41 -10.27
C SER A 377 -16.94 -4.43 -11.14
N ARG A 378 -16.80 -4.27 -12.44
CA ARG A 378 -17.50 -5.11 -13.41
C ARG A 378 -17.10 -6.57 -13.27
N ASP A 379 -18.11 -7.44 -13.31
CA ASP A 379 -17.96 -8.90 -13.26
C ASP A 379 -17.24 -9.43 -12.00
N GLN A 380 -16.99 -8.59 -11.00
CA GLN A 380 -16.31 -8.96 -9.77
C GLN A 380 -17.14 -8.70 -8.52
N SER A 381 -17.47 -7.43 -8.23
CA SER A 381 -18.18 -7.06 -7.01
C SER A 381 -18.82 -5.68 -7.12
N GLU A 382 -19.85 -5.48 -6.35
CA GLU A 382 -20.44 -4.18 -6.06
C GLU A 382 -20.40 -3.97 -4.55
N GLN A 383 -19.75 -2.89 -4.10
CA GLN A 383 -19.56 -2.62 -2.69
C GLN A 383 -20.06 -1.23 -2.34
N ILE A 384 -20.81 -1.14 -1.26
CA ILE A 384 -21.27 0.11 -0.66
C ILE A 384 -20.77 0.14 0.78
N ASP A 385 -19.95 1.13 1.12
CA ASP A 385 -19.50 1.38 2.48
C ASP A 385 -20.19 2.63 3.02
N VAL A 386 -20.68 2.54 4.23
CA VAL A 386 -21.23 3.68 4.98
C VAL A 386 -20.56 3.72 6.32
N GLY A 387 -19.93 4.85 6.64
CA GLY A 387 -19.27 5.04 7.93
C GLY A 387 -19.63 6.39 8.53
N TRP A 388 -19.81 6.44 9.84
CA TRP A 388 -20.01 7.69 10.55
C TRP A 388 -19.39 7.68 11.92
N GLN A 389 -19.04 8.87 12.37
CA GLN A 389 -18.62 9.17 13.73
C GLN A 389 -19.40 10.38 14.20
N TRP A 390 -20.14 10.24 15.29
CA TRP A 390 -20.97 11.31 15.81
C TRP A 390 -21.09 11.27 17.32
N PRO A 391 -21.13 12.43 18.05
CA PRO A 391 -21.33 12.45 19.48
C PRO A 391 -22.70 11.92 19.86
N LEU A 392 -22.77 10.99 20.81
CA LEU A 392 -24.04 10.42 21.26
C LEU A 392 -25.02 11.46 21.83
N ARG A 393 -24.50 12.50 22.48
CA ARG A 393 -25.35 13.54 23.07
C ARG A 393 -26.21 14.26 22.03
N ASP A 394 -25.80 14.29 20.75
CA ASP A 394 -26.59 14.91 19.69
C ASP A 394 -27.85 14.11 19.34
N PHE A 395 -27.92 12.83 19.75
CA PHE A 395 -29.06 11.94 19.58
C PHE A 395 -29.92 11.80 20.85
N THR A 396 -29.47 12.34 21.99
CA THR A 396 -30.26 12.31 23.21
C THR A 396 -31.24 13.47 23.23
N PHE A 397 -32.52 13.19 23.40
CA PHE A 397 -33.60 14.18 23.49
C PHE A 397 -33.54 15.02 24.80
N ALA A 398 -32.58 14.75 25.70
CA ALA A 398 -32.37 15.51 26.90
C ALA A 398 -31.58 16.80 26.60
N LYS A 399 -32.26 17.79 26.03
CA LYS A 399 -31.68 19.14 25.84
C LYS A 399 -31.37 19.88 27.14
N ASP A 400 -31.85 19.39 28.26
CA ASP A 400 -31.82 20.06 29.57
C ASP A 400 -31.15 19.27 30.68
N ALA A 401 -30.24 18.32 30.35
CA ALA A 401 -29.40 17.73 31.40
C ALA A 401 -28.44 18.81 31.91
N PRO A 402 -28.45 19.17 33.20
CA PRO A 402 -27.55 20.16 33.77
C PRO A 402 -26.11 19.73 33.48
N SER A 403 -25.32 20.69 32.98
CA SER A 403 -23.89 20.49 32.75
C SER A 403 -23.27 19.93 34.03
N SER A 404 -22.67 18.75 33.95
CA SER A 404 -21.97 18.13 35.06
C SER A 404 -20.94 19.14 35.61
N PRO A 405 -20.89 19.38 36.93
CA PRO A 405 -19.91 20.31 37.51
C PRO A 405 -18.46 19.90 37.25
N TYR A 406 -18.22 18.69 36.76
CA TYR A 406 -16.90 18.19 36.33
C TYR A 406 -16.52 18.54 34.88
N ALA A 407 -17.43 19.12 34.11
CA ALA A 407 -17.16 19.48 32.71
C ALA A 407 -16.23 20.71 32.56
N GLN A 408 -15.97 21.44 33.64
CA GLN A 408 -15.16 22.67 33.64
C GLN A 408 -13.66 22.44 33.91
N THR A 409 -13.23 21.23 34.22
CA THR A 409 -11.82 20.92 34.57
C THR A 409 -11.01 20.21 33.51
N LEU A 410 -11.56 20.01 32.30
CA LEU A 410 -10.84 19.34 31.24
C LEU A 410 -10.12 20.33 30.32
N VAL A 411 -8.80 20.21 30.27
CA VAL A 411 -7.92 20.95 29.37
C VAL A 411 -8.34 20.68 27.93
N PRO A 412 -8.46 21.69 27.04
CA PRO A 412 -8.72 21.50 25.62
C PRO A 412 -7.67 20.58 25.02
N GLY A 413 -8.06 19.41 24.53
CA GLY A 413 -7.18 18.38 23.94
C GLY A 413 -7.16 17.04 24.67
N GLN A 414 -7.65 16.93 25.89
CA GLN A 414 -7.84 15.67 26.61
C GLN A 414 -9.34 15.32 26.69
N GLY A 415 -10.01 15.29 25.59
CA GLY A 415 -11.45 15.10 25.51
C GLY A 415 -11.90 13.66 25.73
N LEU A 416 -11.92 13.20 26.96
CA LEU A 416 -12.66 11.99 27.37
C LEU A 416 -13.71 12.32 28.46
N GLY A 417 -14.15 13.57 28.57
CA GLY A 417 -15.28 13.94 29.42
C GLY A 417 -16.59 13.81 28.67
N ALA A 418 -17.57 13.17 29.24
CA ALA A 418 -19.02 13.15 28.95
C ALA A 418 -19.50 12.90 27.51
N ASP A 419 -18.71 13.13 26.46
CA ASP A 419 -19.07 12.88 25.06
C ASP A 419 -18.68 11.45 24.68
N ARG A 420 -19.66 10.57 24.59
CA ARG A 420 -19.44 9.22 24.04
C ARG A 420 -19.53 9.28 22.52
N TRP A 421 -18.51 8.72 21.85
CA TRP A 421 -18.41 8.68 20.40
C TRP A 421 -18.84 7.33 19.86
N TYR A 422 -19.60 7.32 18.77
CA TYR A 422 -19.87 6.12 17.99
C TYR A 422 -19.17 6.20 16.65
N SER A 423 -18.49 5.12 16.28
CA SER A 423 -18.04 4.87 14.92
C SER A 423 -18.68 3.56 14.47
N VAL A 424 -19.46 3.60 13.41
CA VAL A 424 -20.06 2.41 12.79
C VAL A 424 -19.69 2.43 11.33
N GLY A 425 -19.20 1.29 10.84
CA GLY A 425 -19.00 1.03 9.41
C GLY A 425 -19.83 -0.17 9.00
N ILE A 426 -20.49 -0.07 7.86
CA ILE A 426 -21.16 -1.18 7.18
C ILE A 426 -20.55 -1.26 5.79
N SER A 427 -20.02 -2.42 5.45
CA SER A 427 -19.47 -2.74 4.12
C SER A 427 -20.17 -3.95 3.54
#